data_906864eb6d3ed4877a6b59441aad358f
#
_entry.id   906864eb6d3ed4877a6b59441aad358f
#
_cell.length_a   1.000
_cell.length_b   1.000
_cell.length_c   1.000
_cell.angle_alpha   90.00
_cell.angle_beta   90.00
_cell.angle_gamma   90.00
#
_symmetry.space_group_name_H-M   'P 1'
#
loop_
_entity.id
_entity.type
_entity.pdbx_description
1 polymer ?
#
loop_
_entity_poly.entity_id
_entity_poly.type
_entity_poly.pdbx_seq_one_letter_code
_entity_poly.pdbx_strand_id
1 'polypeptide(L)'
;IRISVKMNSKIYRQGTYKDLAQVIEQDKSRLSPMGETVSLIHPAYKGFLSFLPFGGKAQIRNVMRNNFFYAFTDVHNFPKDMTFYHDFYQLKDRLSNPTQKELEDMLGSREEKGVVFSDDGLLRMVKGRYKVGELNKGELSSHPNIIGQAGSLKSAYELEEISSAHKLNPHLLLLRDVKEPITTCSALLSYWVLGTRLDVDGYSHGLDRYGCAFGVQDAPKGRAEN
;
A
#
# COMPACT_ATOMS: atom_id res chain seq x y z
N ILE A 1 0.56 -27.47 -14.04
CA ILE A 1 -0.29 -27.30 -12.85
C ILE A 1 0.38 -26.26 -11.98
N ARG A 2 -0.10 -25.00 -12.00
CA ARG A 2 0.37 -23.98 -11.05
C ARG A 2 -0.38 -24.17 -9.76
N ILE A 3 0.29 -24.66 -8.74
CA ILE A 3 -0.22 -24.68 -7.38
C ILE A 3 -0.22 -23.23 -6.89
N SER A 4 -1.42 -22.64 -6.76
CA SER A 4 -1.60 -21.38 -6.08
C SER A 4 -1.29 -21.60 -4.60
N VAL A 5 -0.16 -21.12 -4.13
CA VAL A 5 0.14 -21.04 -2.70
C VAL A 5 -0.85 -20.04 -2.12
N LYS A 6 -1.84 -20.54 -1.38
CA LYS A 6 -2.69 -19.68 -0.54
C LYS A 6 -1.77 -19.03 0.48
N MET A 7 -1.48 -17.74 0.31
CA MET A 7 -0.87 -16.95 1.38
C MET A 7 -1.82 -17.02 2.58
N ASN A 8 -1.34 -17.55 3.69
CA ASN A 8 -2.05 -17.50 4.96
C ASN A 8 -2.02 -16.05 5.46
N SER A 9 -3.02 -15.26 5.10
CA SER A 9 -3.16 -13.90 5.55
C SER A 9 -4.31 -13.76 6.55
N LYS A 10 -4.11 -12.93 7.56
CA LYS A 10 -5.10 -12.61 8.60
C LYS A 10 -5.35 -11.11 8.62
N ILE A 11 -6.61 -10.71 8.76
CA ILE A 11 -6.98 -9.30 8.94
C ILE A 11 -6.99 -8.98 10.42
N TYR A 12 -6.15 -8.03 10.82
CA TYR A 12 -6.13 -7.43 12.16
C TYR A 12 -6.98 -6.17 12.15
N ARG A 13 -7.74 -5.93 13.20
CA ARG A 13 -8.76 -4.87 13.26
C ARG A 13 -8.62 -4.02 14.51
N GLN A 14 -9.08 -2.77 14.41
CA GLN A 14 -9.26 -1.85 15.54
C GLN A 14 -7.96 -1.45 16.24
N GLY A 15 -6.97 -1.03 15.48
CA GLY A 15 -5.74 -0.47 16.00
C GLY A 15 -5.27 0.74 15.19
N THR A 16 -4.44 1.57 15.80
CA THR A 16 -3.64 2.55 15.06
C THR A 16 -2.61 1.83 14.21
N TYR A 17 -1.95 2.54 13.30
CA TYR A 17 -0.87 1.97 12.47
C TYR A 17 0.18 1.25 13.31
N LYS A 18 0.62 1.89 14.43
CA LYS A 18 1.63 1.32 15.34
C LYS A 18 1.11 0.12 16.12
N ASP A 19 -0.12 0.21 16.65
CA ASP A 19 -0.74 -0.90 17.39
C ASP A 19 -0.87 -2.14 16.52
N LEU A 20 -1.34 -1.96 15.27
CA LEU A 20 -1.50 -3.06 14.32
C LEU A 20 -0.15 -3.69 13.96
N ALA A 21 0.90 -2.87 13.73
CA ALA A 21 2.24 -3.38 13.47
C ALA A 21 2.71 -4.25 14.65
N GLN A 22 2.59 -3.78 15.87
CA GLN A 22 2.99 -4.50 17.07
C GLN A 22 2.23 -5.83 17.25
N VAL A 23 0.92 -5.82 17.10
CA VAL A 23 0.08 -7.04 17.26
C VAL A 23 0.40 -8.07 16.17
N ILE A 24 0.62 -7.63 14.92
CA ILE A 24 0.98 -8.51 13.81
C ILE A 24 2.33 -9.18 14.08
N GLU A 25 3.32 -8.42 14.54
CA GLU A 25 4.64 -8.94 14.89
C GLU A 25 4.58 -9.91 16.08
N GLN A 26 3.81 -9.61 17.12
CA GLN A 26 3.58 -10.52 18.25
C GLN A 26 2.94 -11.84 17.83
N ASP A 27 2.07 -11.82 16.82
CA ASP A 27 1.44 -13.02 16.22
C ASP A 27 2.41 -13.75 15.23
N LYS A 28 3.67 -13.35 15.18
CA LYS A 28 4.72 -13.90 14.29
C LYS A 28 4.33 -13.84 12.82
N SER A 29 3.52 -12.87 12.46
CA SER A 29 3.15 -12.55 11.08
C SER A 29 4.01 -11.39 10.58
N ARG A 30 4.26 -11.37 9.27
CA ARG A 30 4.94 -10.27 8.60
C ARG A 30 3.94 -9.17 8.27
N LEU A 31 4.38 -7.92 8.37
CA LEU A 31 3.64 -6.74 7.95
C LEU A 31 3.50 -6.74 6.41
N SER A 32 2.31 -6.46 5.91
CA SER A 32 2.01 -6.44 4.47
C SER A 32 2.24 -5.04 3.90
N PRO A 33 3.23 -4.83 3.01
CA PRO A 33 3.40 -3.56 2.31
C PRO A 33 2.27 -3.32 1.30
N MET A 34 2.20 -2.11 0.72
CA MET A 34 1.09 -1.70 -0.14
C MET A 34 0.87 -2.67 -1.32
N GLY A 35 1.92 -3.07 -2.02
CA GLY A 35 1.78 -3.97 -3.17
C GLY A 35 1.19 -5.33 -2.80
N GLU A 36 1.60 -5.89 -1.67
CA GLU A 36 1.04 -7.15 -1.18
C GLU A 36 -0.39 -6.97 -0.65
N THR A 37 -0.65 -5.87 0.07
CA THR A 37 -1.99 -5.52 0.55
C THR A 37 -2.97 -5.40 -0.62
N VAL A 38 -2.57 -4.73 -1.70
CA VAL A 38 -3.36 -4.62 -2.94
C VAL A 38 -3.64 -6.01 -3.54
N SER A 39 -2.63 -6.87 -3.65
CA SER A 39 -2.78 -8.22 -4.19
C SER A 39 -3.69 -9.11 -3.34
N LEU A 40 -3.76 -8.89 -2.02
CA LEU A 40 -4.69 -9.58 -1.12
C LEU A 40 -6.12 -9.08 -1.25
N ILE A 41 -6.31 -7.79 -1.53
CA ILE A 41 -7.63 -7.15 -1.70
C ILE A 41 -8.20 -7.39 -3.09
N HIS A 42 -7.37 -7.34 -4.13
CA HIS A 42 -7.77 -7.39 -5.54
C HIS A 42 -8.74 -8.53 -5.89
N PRO A 43 -8.55 -9.79 -5.43
CA PRO A 43 -9.50 -10.86 -5.72
C PRO A 43 -10.92 -10.61 -5.21
N ALA A 44 -11.11 -9.73 -4.23
CA ALA A 44 -12.43 -9.36 -3.72
C ALA A 44 -13.22 -8.47 -4.71
N TYR A 45 -12.53 -7.83 -5.64
CA TYR A 45 -13.10 -6.92 -6.64
C TYR A 45 -13.09 -7.51 -8.05
N LYS A 46 -12.39 -8.63 -8.29
CA LYS A 46 -12.25 -9.26 -9.60
C LYS A 46 -13.32 -10.32 -9.85
N GLY A 47 -13.92 -10.26 -11.06
CA GLY A 47 -14.80 -11.28 -11.61
C GLY A 47 -16.27 -11.14 -11.21
N PHE A 48 -17.15 -11.84 -11.95
CA PHE A 48 -18.61 -11.79 -11.82
C PHE A 48 -19.10 -12.12 -10.39
N LEU A 49 -18.44 -13.06 -9.71
CA LEU A 49 -18.79 -13.46 -8.35
C LEU A 49 -18.36 -12.46 -7.27
N SER A 50 -17.67 -11.39 -7.64
CA SER A 50 -17.26 -10.34 -6.70
C SER A 50 -18.45 -9.62 -6.05
N PHE A 51 -19.62 -9.62 -6.69
CA PHE A 51 -20.83 -8.97 -6.18
C PHE A 51 -21.60 -9.81 -5.13
N LEU A 52 -21.27 -11.07 -4.97
CA LEU A 52 -21.97 -11.91 -4.00
C LEU A 52 -21.64 -11.48 -2.56
N PRO A 53 -22.66 -11.36 -1.68
CA PRO A 53 -22.49 -10.85 -0.31
C PRO A 53 -21.86 -11.85 0.66
N PHE A 54 -21.47 -13.04 0.20
CA PHE A 54 -21.02 -14.14 1.05
C PHE A 54 -19.53 -14.46 0.88
N GLY A 55 -18.89 -14.95 1.96
CA GLY A 55 -17.52 -15.42 1.98
C GLY A 55 -16.45 -14.34 2.25
N GLY A 56 -15.18 -14.73 2.21
CA GLY A 56 -14.04 -13.87 2.54
C GLY A 56 -13.94 -12.61 1.67
N LYS A 57 -14.39 -12.66 0.42
CA LYS A 57 -14.42 -11.49 -0.49
C LYS A 57 -15.37 -10.41 0.01
N ALA A 58 -16.56 -10.77 0.49
CA ALA A 58 -17.51 -9.84 1.08
C ALA A 58 -16.95 -9.20 2.35
N GLN A 59 -16.24 -9.99 3.16
CA GLN A 59 -15.60 -9.51 4.37
C GLN A 59 -14.53 -8.45 4.07
N ILE A 60 -13.67 -8.65 3.08
CA ILE A 60 -12.65 -7.67 2.67
C ILE A 60 -13.32 -6.37 2.22
N ARG A 61 -14.33 -6.44 1.34
CA ARG A 61 -15.07 -5.24 0.90
C ARG A 61 -15.75 -4.50 2.04
N ASN A 62 -16.33 -5.23 2.98
CA ASN A 62 -16.96 -4.62 4.15
C ASN A 62 -15.94 -3.92 5.07
N VAL A 63 -14.78 -4.52 5.26
CA VAL A 63 -13.69 -3.90 6.02
C VAL A 63 -13.23 -2.62 5.34
N MET A 64 -12.97 -2.64 4.05
CA MET A 64 -12.53 -1.46 3.29
C MET A 64 -13.55 -0.32 3.29
N ARG A 65 -14.86 -0.62 3.32
CA ARG A 65 -15.92 0.40 3.35
C ARG A 65 -16.00 1.15 4.67
N ASN A 66 -15.56 0.54 5.75
CA ASN A 66 -15.82 1.05 7.09
C ASN A 66 -14.54 1.43 7.85
N ASN A 67 -13.36 1.15 7.30
CA ASN A 67 -12.10 1.35 7.99
C ASN A 67 -11.01 1.81 7.03
N PHE A 68 -10.00 2.49 7.57
CA PHE A 68 -8.70 2.58 6.93
C PHE A 68 -8.09 1.19 6.85
N PHE A 69 -7.59 0.84 5.67
CA PHE A 69 -6.85 -0.38 5.47
C PHE A 69 -5.37 -0.02 5.32
N TYR A 70 -4.63 -0.12 6.40
CA TYR A 70 -3.22 0.23 6.43
C TYR A 70 -2.39 -0.76 5.63
N ALA A 71 -1.45 -0.20 4.89
CA ALA A 71 -0.39 -0.93 4.23
C ALA A 71 0.95 -0.44 4.80
N PHE A 72 1.82 -1.38 5.16
CA PHE A 72 3.07 -1.06 5.81
C PHE A 72 4.14 -0.63 4.79
N THR A 73 3.82 0.45 4.09
CA THR A 73 4.71 1.21 3.23
C THR A 73 4.77 2.62 3.77
N ASP A 74 5.93 3.04 4.24
CA ASP A 74 6.16 4.40 4.71
C ASP A 74 6.33 5.37 3.54
N VAL A 75 5.91 6.60 3.73
CA VAL A 75 5.97 7.67 2.74
C VAL A 75 6.76 8.82 3.33
N HIS A 76 7.96 9.06 2.83
CA HIS A 76 8.81 10.17 3.26
C HIS A 76 8.69 11.30 2.25
N ASN A 77 8.11 12.40 2.68
CA ASN A 77 7.94 13.60 1.88
C ASN A 77 9.06 14.60 2.23
N PHE A 78 9.83 15.00 1.22
CA PHE A 78 10.90 16.00 1.33
C PHE A 78 10.53 17.27 0.57
N PRO A 79 11.16 18.41 0.90
CA PRO A 79 11.05 19.63 0.11
C PRO A 79 11.37 19.39 -1.38
N LYS A 80 10.90 20.29 -2.26
CA LYS A 80 11.08 20.22 -3.72
C LYS A 80 10.35 19.05 -4.40
N ASP A 81 9.18 18.68 -3.89
CA ASP A 81 8.31 17.64 -4.47
C ASP A 81 9.04 16.28 -4.66
N MET A 82 9.79 15.88 -3.66
CA MET A 82 10.48 14.60 -3.63
C MET A 82 9.83 13.69 -2.59
N THR A 83 9.38 12.52 -3.04
CA THR A 83 8.71 11.54 -2.19
C THR A 83 9.38 10.18 -2.33
N PHE A 84 9.71 9.58 -1.19
CA PHE A 84 10.21 8.21 -1.13
C PHE A 84 9.16 7.31 -0.50
N TYR A 85 9.08 6.09 -1.02
CA TYR A 85 8.23 5.02 -0.53
C TYR A 85 9.11 3.84 -0.15
N HIS A 86 9.01 3.34 1.07
CA HIS A 86 9.72 2.14 1.44
C HIS A 86 8.85 1.17 2.24
N ASP A 87 9.11 -0.11 2.07
CA ASP A 87 8.36 -1.15 2.77
C ASP A 87 8.88 -1.28 4.20
N PHE A 88 8.09 -0.85 5.15
CA PHE A 88 8.43 -0.68 6.57
C PHE A 88 9.14 -1.89 7.19
N TYR A 89 8.64 -3.09 6.89
CA TYR A 89 9.17 -4.31 7.49
C TYR A 89 10.65 -4.57 7.17
N GLN A 90 11.08 -4.22 5.98
CA GLN A 90 12.40 -4.61 5.48
C GLN A 90 13.48 -3.57 5.79
N LEU A 91 13.10 -2.33 6.05
CA LEU A 91 14.02 -1.24 6.39
C LEU A 91 13.97 -0.81 7.86
N LYS A 92 13.05 -1.38 8.65
CA LYS A 92 12.83 -1.02 10.06
C LYS A 92 14.10 -0.97 10.91
N ASP A 93 15.02 -1.92 10.69
CA ASP A 93 16.27 -2.03 11.44
C ASP A 93 17.38 -1.12 10.87
N ARG A 94 17.17 -0.53 9.69
CA ARG A 94 18.18 0.26 8.99
C ARG A 94 17.98 1.77 9.11
N LEU A 95 16.72 2.24 9.16
CA LEU A 95 16.42 3.66 9.04
C LEU A 95 15.28 4.07 9.99
N SER A 96 15.61 4.57 11.17
CA SER A 96 14.61 5.09 12.11
C SER A 96 14.06 6.47 11.71
N ASN A 97 14.89 7.34 11.11
CA ASN A 97 14.52 8.64 10.54
C ASN A 97 15.54 8.97 9.43
N PRO A 98 15.36 8.44 8.22
CA PRO A 98 16.35 8.59 7.17
C PRO A 98 16.44 10.03 6.67
N THR A 99 17.65 10.48 6.41
CA THR A 99 17.86 11.71 5.67
C THR A 99 17.59 11.49 4.18
N GLN A 100 17.30 12.56 3.45
CA GLN A 100 17.11 12.50 2.00
C GLN A 100 18.32 11.85 1.29
N LYS A 101 19.53 12.22 1.70
CA LYS A 101 20.76 11.71 1.13
C LYS A 101 20.93 10.20 1.33
N GLU A 102 20.65 9.71 2.53
CA GLU A 102 20.70 8.26 2.81
C GLU A 102 19.74 7.48 1.93
N LEU A 103 18.53 8.00 1.70
CA LEU A 103 17.57 7.38 0.79
C LEU A 103 18.02 7.46 -0.67
N GLU A 104 18.56 8.61 -1.11
CA GLU A 104 19.10 8.76 -2.48
C GLU A 104 20.27 7.80 -2.73
N ASP A 105 21.16 7.61 -1.77
CA ASP A 105 22.34 6.73 -1.88
C ASP A 105 21.94 5.22 -1.96
N MET A 106 20.72 4.86 -1.60
CA MET A 106 20.17 3.50 -1.70
C MET A 106 19.47 3.22 -3.03
N LEU A 107 19.22 4.23 -3.85
CA LEU A 107 18.55 4.05 -5.13
C LEU A 107 19.47 3.37 -6.15
N GLY A 108 18.89 2.52 -6.98
CA GLY A 108 19.54 1.89 -8.12
C GLY A 108 19.39 2.71 -9.40
N SER A 109 19.77 2.11 -10.50
CA SER A 109 19.64 2.72 -11.84
C SER A 109 18.32 2.43 -12.54
N ARG A 110 17.47 1.58 -11.96
CA ARG A 110 16.19 1.23 -12.57
C ARG A 110 15.19 2.36 -12.42
N GLU A 111 14.73 2.88 -13.55
CA GLU A 111 13.65 3.86 -13.61
C GLU A 111 12.49 3.32 -14.45
N GLU A 112 11.25 3.49 -13.96
CA GLU A 112 10.06 3.07 -14.66
C GLU A 112 8.90 4.06 -14.39
N LYS A 113 8.36 4.64 -15.46
CA LYS A 113 7.23 5.60 -15.38
C LYS A 113 7.46 6.74 -14.39
N GLY A 114 8.67 7.30 -14.33
CA GLY A 114 9.02 8.39 -13.42
C GLY A 114 9.24 7.97 -11.96
N VAL A 115 9.42 6.69 -11.72
CA VAL A 115 9.77 6.12 -10.42
C VAL A 115 11.15 5.49 -10.50
N VAL A 116 12.07 5.92 -9.64
CA VAL A 116 13.41 5.32 -9.48
C VAL A 116 13.33 4.29 -8.35
N PHE A 117 13.91 3.11 -8.58
CA PHE A 117 13.86 1.98 -7.64
C PHE A 117 15.26 1.68 -7.10
N SER A 118 15.34 1.23 -5.85
CA SER A 118 16.51 0.50 -5.36
C SER A 118 16.64 -0.86 -6.07
N ASP A 119 17.82 -1.46 -6.03
CA ASP A 119 18.08 -2.73 -6.72
C ASP A 119 17.19 -3.88 -6.20
N ASP A 120 16.84 -3.85 -4.93
CA ASP A 120 15.92 -4.82 -4.30
C ASP A 120 14.43 -4.44 -4.47
N GLY A 121 14.14 -3.26 -5.01
CA GLY A 121 12.80 -2.74 -5.24
C GLY A 121 12.04 -2.29 -3.97
N LEU A 122 12.70 -2.27 -2.82
CA LEU A 122 12.08 -1.95 -1.53
C LEU A 122 11.95 -0.46 -1.29
N LEU A 123 12.90 0.32 -1.82
CA LEU A 123 12.87 1.76 -1.81
C LEU A 123 12.52 2.27 -3.21
N ARG A 124 11.63 3.24 -3.27
CA ARG A 124 11.20 3.88 -4.51
C ARG A 124 11.16 5.37 -4.31
N MET A 125 11.58 6.13 -5.31
CA MET A 125 11.57 7.58 -5.31
C MET A 125 10.75 8.12 -6.49
N VAL A 126 9.93 9.11 -6.19
CA VAL A 126 9.23 9.93 -7.18
C VAL A 126 9.70 11.37 -7.02
N LYS A 127 10.19 11.97 -8.10
CA LYS A 127 10.62 13.35 -8.12
C LYS A 127 9.78 14.15 -9.09
N GLY A 128 9.20 15.22 -8.60
CA GLY A 128 8.41 16.14 -9.42
C GLY A 128 6.96 16.24 -8.97
N ARG A 129 6.29 17.23 -9.54
CA ARG A 129 4.94 17.62 -9.17
C ARG A 129 3.90 16.93 -10.03
N TYR A 130 3.35 15.85 -9.52
CA TYR A 130 2.25 15.12 -10.18
C TYR A 130 0.91 15.51 -9.56
N LYS A 131 -0.18 15.30 -10.31
CA LYS A 131 -1.54 15.55 -9.85
C LYS A 131 -1.84 14.76 -8.56
N VAL A 132 -2.45 15.40 -7.58
CA VAL A 132 -3.08 14.77 -6.41
C VAL A 132 -4.54 15.17 -6.34
N GLY A 133 -5.30 14.56 -5.44
CA GLY A 133 -6.73 14.74 -5.39
C GLY A 133 -7.44 13.77 -6.32
N GLU A 134 -8.51 14.20 -6.96
CA GLU A 134 -9.26 13.35 -7.88
C GLU A 134 -8.46 13.05 -9.15
N LEU A 135 -8.28 11.76 -9.45
CA LEU A 135 -7.69 11.23 -10.67
C LEU A 135 -8.79 10.66 -11.55
N ASN A 136 -8.62 10.64 -12.88
CA ASN A 136 -9.56 9.95 -13.73
C ASN A 136 -9.40 8.42 -13.61
N LYS A 137 -10.45 7.67 -13.91
CA LYS A 137 -10.34 6.22 -14.07
C LYS A 137 -9.39 5.92 -15.24
N GLY A 138 -8.49 4.96 -15.05
CA GLY A 138 -7.43 4.65 -15.99
C GLY A 138 -6.11 5.39 -15.72
N GLU A 139 -6.06 6.36 -14.81
CA GLU A 139 -4.83 7.10 -14.49
C GLU A 139 -3.99 6.46 -13.36
N LEU A 140 -4.59 5.64 -12.48
CA LEU A 140 -3.87 5.09 -11.32
C LEU A 140 -2.66 4.24 -11.73
N SER A 141 -2.83 3.36 -12.71
CA SER A 141 -1.79 2.43 -13.15
C SER A 141 -0.60 3.08 -13.85
N SER A 142 -0.74 4.33 -14.27
CA SER A 142 0.33 5.11 -14.89
C SER A 142 0.85 6.26 -14.03
N HIS A 143 0.26 6.50 -12.87
CA HIS A 143 0.61 7.62 -12.01
C HIS A 143 1.84 7.30 -11.16
N PRO A 144 2.95 8.10 -11.23
CA PRO A 144 4.20 7.76 -10.56
C PRO A 144 4.07 7.53 -9.05
N ASN A 145 3.33 8.40 -8.34
CA ASN A 145 3.14 8.23 -6.89
C ASN A 145 2.34 6.97 -6.54
N ILE A 146 1.41 6.54 -7.39
CA ILE A 146 0.70 5.27 -7.20
C ILE A 146 1.65 4.09 -7.42
N ILE A 147 2.47 4.13 -8.48
CA ILE A 147 3.47 3.08 -8.77
C ILE A 147 4.49 3.00 -7.63
N GLY A 148 5.00 4.16 -7.18
CA GLY A 148 5.93 4.24 -6.05
C GLY A 148 5.34 3.66 -4.77
N GLN A 149 4.12 4.04 -4.43
CA GLN A 149 3.42 3.55 -3.24
C GLN A 149 3.07 2.05 -3.33
N ALA A 150 2.59 1.59 -4.49
CA ALA A 150 2.24 0.19 -4.73
C ALA A 150 3.45 -0.73 -4.94
N GLY A 151 4.65 -0.17 -5.15
CA GLY A 151 5.90 -0.90 -5.29
C GLY A 151 6.13 -1.54 -6.67
N SER A 152 5.14 -1.55 -7.55
CA SER A 152 5.27 -2.10 -8.89
C SER A 152 4.15 -1.64 -9.82
N LEU A 153 4.39 -1.69 -11.14
CA LEU A 153 3.34 -1.48 -12.15
C LEU A 153 2.20 -2.48 -12.01
N LYS A 154 2.51 -3.75 -11.69
CA LYS A 154 1.49 -4.78 -11.50
C LYS A 154 0.52 -4.40 -10.39
N SER A 155 1.03 -4.00 -9.23
CA SER A 155 0.17 -3.61 -8.10
C SER A 155 -0.58 -2.30 -8.36
N ALA A 156 0.02 -1.36 -9.09
CA ALA A 156 -0.67 -0.15 -9.55
C ALA A 156 -1.83 -0.49 -10.51
N TYR A 157 -1.65 -1.47 -11.38
CA TYR A 157 -2.71 -1.97 -12.26
C TYR A 157 -3.82 -2.69 -11.48
N GLU A 158 -3.47 -3.49 -10.47
CA GLU A 158 -4.45 -4.10 -9.57
C GLU A 158 -5.26 -3.05 -8.80
N LEU A 159 -4.64 -1.92 -8.39
CA LEU A 159 -5.36 -0.77 -7.81
C LEU A 159 -6.33 -0.13 -8.80
N GLU A 160 -5.94 -0.02 -10.08
CA GLU A 160 -6.83 0.47 -11.13
C GLU A 160 -8.06 -0.43 -11.30
N GLU A 161 -7.84 -1.76 -11.32
CA GLU A 161 -8.95 -2.73 -11.39
C GLU A 161 -9.88 -2.64 -10.16
N ILE A 162 -9.33 -2.46 -8.95
CA ILE A 162 -10.10 -2.21 -7.73
C ILE A 162 -10.90 -0.91 -7.87
N SER A 163 -10.26 0.17 -8.32
CA SER A 163 -10.89 1.47 -8.53
C SER A 163 -12.05 1.40 -9.52
N SER A 164 -11.89 0.61 -10.58
CA SER A 164 -12.92 0.43 -11.62
C SER A 164 -14.21 -0.18 -11.09
N ALA A 165 -14.15 -0.92 -9.98
CA ALA A 165 -15.34 -1.43 -9.30
C ALA A 165 -16.08 -0.37 -8.47
N HIS A 166 -15.52 0.84 -8.33
CA HIS A 166 -16.13 1.97 -7.64
C HIS A 166 -16.86 2.88 -8.64
N LYS A 167 -17.88 3.61 -8.18
CA LYS A 167 -18.69 4.49 -9.06
C LYS A 167 -17.98 5.79 -9.42
N LEU A 168 -17.28 6.36 -8.44
CA LEU A 168 -16.61 7.65 -8.57
C LEU A 168 -15.16 7.48 -8.97
N ASN A 169 -14.56 8.54 -9.43
CA ASN A 169 -13.12 8.63 -9.70
C ASN A 169 -12.31 8.40 -8.43
N PRO A 170 -11.15 7.73 -8.53
CA PRO A 170 -10.27 7.54 -7.39
C PRO A 170 -9.63 8.84 -6.91
N HIS A 171 -9.19 8.85 -5.66
CA HIS A 171 -8.56 10.00 -5.05
C HIS A 171 -7.19 9.63 -4.48
N LEU A 172 -6.17 10.40 -4.83
CA LEU A 172 -4.82 10.28 -4.30
C LEU A 172 -4.58 11.38 -3.28
N LEU A 173 -4.32 10.99 -2.04
CA LEU A 173 -4.01 11.88 -0.92
C LEU A 173 -2.51 11.81 -0.61
N LEU A 174 -1.78 12.89 -0.85
CA LEU A 174 -0.37 13.04 -0.53
C LEU A 174 -0.09 14.43 0.04
N LEU A 175 0.91 14.51 0.91
CA LEU A 175 1.47 15.77 1.36
C LEU A 175 2.22 16.45 0.22
N ARG A 176 2.03 17.76 0.12
CA ARG A 176 2.74 18.62 -0.83
C ARG A 176 3.27 19.85 -0.15
N ASP A 177 4.20 20.51 -0.85
CA ASP A 177 4.76 21.78 -0.41
C ASP A 177 5.30 21.73 1.04
N VAL A 178 5.84 20.55 1.44
CA VAL A 178 6.44 20.37 2.76
C VAL A 178 7.69 21.23 2.88
N LYS A 179 7.84 21.93 4.01
CA LYS A 179 9.00 22.76 4.31
C LYS A 179 10.12 21.96 4.97
N GLU A 180 9.74 20.90 5.66
CA GLU A 180 10.62 19.98 6.40
C GLU A 180 10.26 18.54 6.06
N PRO A 181 11.18 17.59 6.20
CA PRO A 181 10.89 16.17 5.99
C PRO A 181 9.76 15.68 6.89
N ILE A 182 8.79 15.01 6.30
CA ILE A 182 7.64 14.43 7.00
C ILE A 182 7.46 12.97 6.58
N THR A 183 7.43 12.07 7.56
CA THR A 183 7.12 10.65 7.34
C THR A 183 5.65 10.38 7.65
N THR A 184 4.99 9.69 6.75
CA THR A 184 3.60 9.29 6.82
C THR A 184 3.46 7.80 6.47
N CYS A 185 2.27 7.25 6.49
CA CYS A 185 2.04 5.86 6.11
C CYS A 185 1.04 5.74 4.96
N SER A 186 1.09 4.61 4.27
CA SER A 186 0.15 4.27 3.21
C SER A 186 -1.11 3.60 3.76
N ALA A 187 -2.26 3.95 3.18
CA ALA A 187 -3.53 3.28 3.47
C ALA A 187 -4.45 3.27 2.24
N LEU A 188 -5.41 2.36 2.25
CA LEU A 188 -6.51 2.31 1.31
C LEU A 188 -7.82 2.54 2.05
N LEU A 189 -8.72 3.29 1.44
CA LEU A 189 -10.04 3.56 1.98
C LEU A 189 -11.07 3.51 0.86
N SER A 190 -12.17 2.80 1.08
CA SER A 190 -13.34 2.90 0.22
C SER A 190 -14.36 3.82 0.91
N TYR A 191 -14.47 5.05 0.43
CA TYR A 191 -15.31 6.06 1.08
C TYR A 191 -16.79 5.71 0.99
N TRP A 192 -17.39 5.42 2.14
CA TRP A 192 -18.78 4.94 2.24
C TRP A 192 -19.84 6.01 2.00
N VAL A 193 -19.68 7.25 2.47
CA VAL A 193 -20.76 8.25 2.57
C VAL A 193 -21.29 8.69 1.20
N LEU A 194 -20.48 8.59 0.15
CA LEU A 194 -20.89 8.92 -1.24
C LEU A 194 -20.92 7.67 -2.14
N GLY A 195 -20.88 6.49 -1.54
CA GLY A 195 -21.08 5.21 -2.22
C GLY A 195 -20.04 4.89 -3.22
N THR A 196 -18.71 5.03 -2.88
CA THR A 196 -17.90 4.28 -3.78
C THR A 196 -16.75 4.99 -4.49
N ARG A 197 -15.92 5.64 -3.75
CA ARG A 197 -14.64 6.12 -4.25
C ARG A 197 -13.51 5.33 -3.58
N LEU A 198 -12.51 4.94 -4.34
CA LEU A 198 -11.26 4.44 -3.78
C LEU A 198 -10.34 5.62 -3.47
N ASP A 199 -9.93 5.75 -2.23
CA ASP A 199 -8.89 6.69 -1.82
C ASP A 199 -7.60 5.91 -1.57
N VAL A 200 -6.50 6.34 -2.21
CA VAL A 200 -5.14 5.89 -1.98
C VAL A 200 -4.47 6.98 -1.16
N ASP A 201 -4.19 6.66 0.09
CA ASP A 201 -3.74 7.62 1.09
C ASP A 201 -2.26 7.40 1.42
N GLY A 202 -1.46 8.43 1.29
CA GLY A 202 -0.09 8.57 1.77
C GLY A 202 0.05 9.78 2.70
N TYR A 203 -1.03 10.16 3.39
CA TYR A 203 -1.13 11.35 4.24
C TYR A 203 -1.15 10.98 5.73
N SER A 204 -0.47 11.75 6.57
CA SER A 204 -0.16 11.43 7.97
C SER A 204 -1.33 11.21 8.93
N HIS A 205 -2.52 11.66 8.59
CA HIS A 205 -3.68 11.55 9.48
C HIS A 205 -4.13 10.11 9.80
N GLY A 206 -3.58 9.11 9.10
CA GLY A 206 -3.83 7.71 9.38
C GLY A 206 -3.15 7.15 10.63
N LEU A 207 -2.05 7.77 11.10
CA LEU A 207 -1.26 7.22 12.21
C LEU A 207 -2.02 7.11 13.53
N ASP A 208 -2.95 8.03 13.79
CA ASP A 208 -3.74 8.10 15.02
C ASP A 208 -5.18 7.57 14.86
N ARG A 209 -5.56 7.12 13.67
CA ARG A 209 -6.89 6.57 13.42
C ARG A 209 -6.91 5.07 13.56
N TYR A 210 -8.04 4.55 14.03
CA TYR A 210 -8.26 3.11 14.06
C TYR A 210 -8.55 2.58 12.65
N GLY A 211 -7.88 1.49 12.31
CA GLY A 211 -8.01 0.84 11.02
C GLY A 211 -7.83 -0.67 11.10
N CYS A 212 -7.55 -1.25 9.96
CA CYS A 212 -7.27 -2.67 9.77
C CYS A 212 -5.98 -2.83 8.98
N ALA A 213 -5.33 -3.99 9.10
CA ALA A 213 -4.18 -4.34 8.28
C ALA A 213 -4.10 -5.85 8.04
N PHE A 214 -3.35 -6.26 7.03
CA PHE A 214 -2.98 -7.66 6.85
C PHE A 214 -1.69 -7.99 7.59
N GLY A 215 -1.71 -9.13 8.30
CA GLY A 215 -0.50 -9.87 8.64
C GLY A 215 -0.41 -11.10 7.74
N VAL A 216 0.77 -11.39 7.24
CA VAL A 216 1.04 -12.50 6.33
C VAL A 216 1.97 -13.48 7.01
N GLN A 217 1.57 -14.75 7.06
CA GLN A 217 2.45 -15.81 7.52
C GLN A 217 3.20 -16.38 6.31
N ASP A 218 4.52 -16.44 6.42
CA ASP A 218 5.34 -17.13 5.44
C ASP A 218 4.96 -18.61 5.41
N ALA A 219 4.89 -19.19 4.22
CA ALA A 219 4.69 -20.61 4.08
C ALA A 219 5.77 -21.35 4.88
N PRO A 220 5.43 -22.38 5.66
CA PRO A 220 6.45 -23.16 6.34
C PRO A 220 7.47 -23.62 5.30
N LYS A 221 8.75 -23.24 5.50
CA LYS A 221 9.85 -23.74 4.67
C LYS A 221 9.73 -25.26 4.67
N GLY A 222 9.37 -25.85 3.53
CA GLY A 222 9.23 -27.28 3.39
C GLY A 222 10.45 -27.95 4.01
N ARG A 223 10.24 -28.95 4.87
CA ARG A 223 11.32 -29.83 5.26
C ARG A 223 11.97 -30.31 3.96
N ALA A 224 13.23 -29.99 3.77
CA ALA A 224 14.02 -30.68 2.76
C ALA A 224 13.85 -32.17 3.08
N GLU A 225 13.20 -32.91 2.21
CA GLU A 225 13.20 -34.37 2.27
C GLU A 225 14.65 -34.78 2.03
N ASN A 226 15.25 -35.29 3.11
CA ASN A 226 16.54 -35.96 3.06
C ASN A 226 16.36 -37.36 2.45
#